data_61f125ffa41692125710d735e6eff83c
#
_entry.id   61f125ffa41692125710d735e6eff83c
#
_cell.length_a   1.000
_cell.length_b   1.000
_cell.length_c   1.000
_cell.angle_alpha   90.00
_cell.angle_beta   90.00
_cell.angle_gamma   90.00
#
_symmetry.space_group_name_H-M   'P 1'
#
loop_
_entity.id
_entity.type
_entity.pdbx_description
1 polymer ?
#
loop_
_entity_poly.entity_id
_entity_poly.type
_entity_poly.pdbx_seq_one_letter_code
_entity_poly.pdbx_strand_id
1 'polypeptide(L)'
;MDKITFNFENRTAVITGGAQGFGFDIARRFLNSGAKVIIWDNDPDTLKKSVKELNNTNLTSNVIDVSKFEEVENCTNEILKNSKIDILINNAGITGPTAPLWEYDLEKWKKVVDINLMGTFNCC
;
A
#
# COMPACT_ATOMS: atom_id res chain seq x y z
N MET A 1 9.43 -24.98 19.81
CA MET A 1 8.51 -23.83 19.71
C MET A 1 7.67 -24.00 18.46
N ASP A 2 6.38 -24.21 18.63
CA ASP A 2 5.49 -24.42 17.49
C ASP A 2 5.47 -23.19 16.60
N LYS A 3 5.74 -23.36 15.32
CA LYS A 3 5.76 -22.28 14.35
C LYS A 3 4.31 -21.88 14.05
N ILE A 4 3.91 -20.67 14.43
CA ILE A 4 2.60 -20.13 14.07
C ILE A 4 2.60 -19.94 12.55
N THR A 5 1.67 -20.58 11.87
CA THR A 5 1.44 -20.42 10.44
C THR A 5 0.08 -19.77 10.22
N PHE A 6 0.03 -18.80 9.31
CA PHE A 6 -1.22 -18.17 8.88
C PHE A 6 -1.59 -18.68 7.49
N ASN A 7 -2.87 -18.94 7.29
CA ASN A 7 -3.42 -19.27 5.98
C ASN A 7 -4.39 -18.16 5.54
N PHE A 8 -4.07 -17.52 4.43
CA PHE A 8 -4.87 -16.46 3.81
C PHE A 8 -5.39 -16.85 2.42
N GLU A 9 -5.51 -18.16 2.14
CA GLU A 9 -6.12 -18.64 0.92
C GLU A 9 -7.53 -18.03 0.73
N ASN A 10 -7.84 -17.62 -0.48
CA ASN A 10 -9.10 -16.95 -0.83
C ASN A 10 -9.35 -15.59 -0.16
N ARG A 11 -8.30 -14.99 0.45
CA ARG A 11 -8.34 -13.62 0.96
C ARG A 11 -7.60 -12.69 0.01
N THR A 12 -8.13 -11.48 -0.17
CA THR A 12 -7.49 -10.42 -0.94
C THR A 12 -7.06 -9.31 -0.01
N ALA A 13 -5.77 -8.98 -0.04
CA ALA A 13 -5.17 -7.90 0.72
C ALA A 13 -4.72 -6.76 -0.19
N VAL A 14 -5.14 -5.54 0.12
CA VAL A 14 -4.60 -4.31 -0.48
C VAL A 14 -3.56 -3.73 0.47
N ILE A 15 -2.39 -3.37 -0.06
CA ILE A 15 -1.28 -2.82 0.72
C ILE A 15 -0.82 -1.53 0.07
N THR A 16 -1.00 -0.40 0.76
CA THR A 16 -0.54 0.90 0.28
C THR A 16 0.94 1.10 0.61
N GLY A 17 1.69 1.78 -0.27
CA GLY A 17 3.14 1.88 -0.12
C GLY A 17 3.83 0.51 -0.20
N GLY A 18 3.27 -0.40 -1.03
CA GLY A 18 3.67 -1.81 -1.08
C GLY A 18 4.91 -2.10 -1.92
N ALA A 19 5.48 -1.10 -2.60
CA ALA A 19 6.60 -1.30 -3.51
C ALA A 19 7.96 -1.39 -2.81
N GLN A 20 8.08 -0.98 -1.56
CA GLN A 20 9.34 -1.00 -0.82
C GLN A 20 9.15 -1.10 0.70
N GLY A 21 10.25 -1.31 1.42
CA GLY A 21 10.28 -1.28 2.88
C GLY A 21 9.32 -2.26 3.53
N PHE A 22 8.64 -1.82 4.58
CA PHE A 22 7.69 -2.65 5.32
C PHE A 22 6.53 -3.14 4.46
N GLY A 23 5.97 -2.30 3.58
CA GLY A 23 4.87 -2.68 2.70
C GLY A 23 5.24 -3.83 1.77
N PHE A 24 6.45 -3.80 1.21
CA PHE A 24 6.98 -4.88 0.38
C PHE A 24 7.14 -6.19 1.17
N ASP A 25 7.70 -6.13 2.38
CA ASP A 25 7.86 -7.34 3.22
C ASP A 25 6.50 -7.91 3.66
N ILE A 26 5.54 -7.05 3.99
CA ILE A 26 4.17 -7.44 4.29
C ILE A 26 3.53 -8.14 3.08
N ALA A 27 3.66 -7.56 1.88
CA ALA A 27 3.14 -8.16 0.64
C ALA A 27 3.70 -9.56 0.41
N ARG A 28 5.02 -9.73 0.54
CA ARG A 28 5.70 -11.02 0.43
C ARG A 28 5.15 -12.04 1.43
N ARG A 29 4.92 -11.64 2.67
CA ARG A 29 4.39 -12.53 3.72
C ARG A 29 2.97 -12.98 3.43
N PHE A 30 2.11 -12.06 2.98
CA PHE A 30 0.74 -12.41 2.56
C PHE A 30 0.73 -13.36 1.37
N LEU A 31 1.56 -13.11 0.35
CA LEU A 31 1.71 -14.01 -0.80
C LEU A 31 2.17 -15.42 -0.36
N ASN A 32 3.16 -15.50 0.52
CA ASN A 32 3.67 -16.77 1.05
C ASN A 32 2.63 -17.51 1.92
N SER A 33 1.61 -16.81 2.39
CA SER A 33 0.50 -17.37 3.17
C SER A 33 -0.75 -17.63 2.33
N GLY A 34 -0.63 -17.56 1.00
CA GLY A 34 -1.69 -17.92 0.04
C GLY A 34 -2.67 -16.82 -0.32
N ALA A 35 -2.48 -15.59 0.15
CA ALA A 35 -3.35 -14.47 -0.18
C ALA A 35 -3.20 -14.05 -1.66
N LYS A 36 -4.27 -13.45 -2.21
CA LYS A 36 -4.17 -12.52 -3.33
C LYS A 36 -3.74 -11.17 -2.78
N VAL A 37 -2.73 -10.56 -3.39
CA VAL A 37 -2.17 -9.28 -2.92
C VAL A 37 -2.25 -8.25 -4.03
N ILE A 38 -2.71 -7.06 -3.67
CA ILE A 38 -2.73 -5.88 -4.54
C ILE A 38 -1.88 -4.83 -3.86
N ILE A 39 -0.77 -4.45 -4.47
CA ILE A 39 0.08 -3.39 -3.96
C ILE A 39 -0.20 -2.07 -4.69
N TRP A 40 -0.35 -1.01 -3.92
CA TRP A 40 -0.48 0.36 -4.40
C TRP A 40 0.75 1.14 -4.01
N ASP A 41 1.29 1.88 -4.96
CA ASP A 41 2.40 2.79 -4.72
C ASP A 41 2.35 3.94 -5.72
N ASN A 42 2.85 5.11 -5.38
CA ASN A 42 2.86 6.26 -6.27
C ASN A 42 4.10 6.32 -7.18
N ASP A 43 5.09 5.45 -6.95
CA ASP A 43 6.30 5.36 -7.75
C ASP A 43 6.23 4.16 -8.72
N PRO A 44 5.98 4.41 -10.02
CA PRO A 44 5.82 3.35 -11.00
C PRO A 44 7.10 2.52 -11.23
N ASP A 45 8.28 3.13 -11.10
CA ASP A 45 9.55 2.43 -11.32
C ASP A 45 9.86 1.47 -10.17
N THR A 46 9.68 1.91 -8.95
CA THR A 46 9.84 1.06 -7.76
C THR A 46 8.80 -0.05 -7.76
N LEU A 47 7.55 0.26 -8.12
CA LEU A 47 6.47 -0.71 -8.23
C LEU A 47 6.78 -1.82 -9.24
N LYS A 48 7.28 -1.46 -10.41
CA LYS A 48 7.69 -2.41 -11.45
C LYS A 48 8.81 -3.34 -11.00
N LYS A 49 9.80 -2.80 -10.27
CA LYS A 49 10.90 -3.61 -9.70
C LYS A 49 10.38 -4.59 -8.67
N SER A 50 9.52 -4.15 -7.75
CA SER A 50 8.96 -5.00 -6.69
C SER A 50 8.10 -6.13 -7.24
N VAL A 51 7.26 -5.86 -8.25
CA VAL A 51 6.46 -6.89 -8.91
C VAL A 51 7.34 -7.96 -9.55
N LYS A 52 8.42 -7.54 -10.22
CA LYS A 52 9.39 -8.47 -10.82
C LYS A 52 10.11 -9.32 -9.76
N GLU A 53 10.47 -8.71 -8.64
CA GLU A 53 11.17 -9.41 -7.54
C GLU A 53 10.26 -10.41 -6.84
N LEU A 54 9.02 -10.02 -6.52
CA LEU A 54 8.05 -10.90 -5.87
C LEU A 54 7.61 -12.06 -6.78
N ASN A 55 7.58 -11.85 -8.09
CA ASN A 55 7.33 -12.86 -9.13
C ASN A 55 6.25 -13.89 -8.74
N ASN A 56 5.06 -13.41 -8.40
CA ASN A 56 3.98 -14.24 -7.91
C ASN A 56 2.69 -13.99 -8.70
N THR A 57 2.01 -15.06 -9.12
CA THR A 57 0.78 -14.98 -9.93
C THR A 57 -0.42 -14.41 -9.17
N ASN A 58 -0.37 -14.44 -7.83
CA ASN A 58 -1.40 -13.87 -6.95
C ASN A 58 -1.15 -12.37 -6.64
N LEU A 59 -0.14 -11.76 -7.27
CA LEU A 59 0.18 -10.35 -7.09
C LEU A 59 -0.33 -9.53 -8.27
N THR A 60 -1.00 -8.42 -7.94
CA THR A 60 -1.29 -7.32 -8.87
C THR A 60 -0.83 -6.00 -8.28
N SER A 61 -0.72 -4.97 -9.10
CA SER A 61 -0.23 -3.67 -8.67
C SER A 61 -0.90 -2.53 -9.42
N ASN A 62 -1.06 -1.39 -8.74
CA ASN A 62 -1.60 -0.17 -9.35
C ASN A 62 -0.76 1.03 -8.89
N VAL A 63 -0.52 1.95 -9.82
CA VAL A 63 0.10 3.25 -9.48
C VAL A 63 -0.99 4.14 -8.89
N ILE A 64 -0.94 4.41 -7.59
CA ILE A 64 -1.95 5.15 -6.83
C ILE A 64 -1.27 6.13 -5.88
N ASP A 65 -1.69 7.38 -5.95
CA ASP A 65 -1.41 8.38 -4.92
C ASP A 65 -2.57 8.38 -3.91
N VAL A 66 -2.34 7.84 -2.72
CA VAL A 66 -3.38 7.70 -1.68
C VAL A 66 -3.92 9.04 -1.19
N SER A 67 -3.19 10.14 -1.38
CA SER A 67 -3.67 11.49 -1.06
C SER A 67 -4.78 11.97 -2.00
N LYS A 68 -4.98 11.28 -3.13
CA LYS A 68 -5.99 11.61 -4.14
C LYS A 68 -7.18 10.66 -4.05
N PHE A 69 -8.24 11.11 -3.42
CA PHE A 69 -9.44 10.31 -3.20
C PHE A 69 -10.00 9.67 -4.48
N GLU A 70 -10.07 10.43 -5.59
CA GLU A 70 -10.60 9.91 -6.86
C GLU A 70 -9.78 8.73 -7.42
N GLU A 71 -8.45 8.74 -7.27
CA GLU A 71 -7.60 7.62 -7.70
C GLU A 71 -7.90 6.36 -6.87
N VAL A 72 -8.03 6.53 -5.56
CA VAL A 72 -8.36 5.45 -4.62
C VAL A 72 -9.75 4.88 -4.92
N GLU A 73 -10.76 5.74 -5.05
CA GLU A 73 -12.14 5.35 -5.33
C GLU A 73 -12.26 4.59 -6.66
N ASN A 74 -11.70 5.15 -7.74
CA ASN A 74 -11.76 4.52 -9.06
C ASN A 74 -11.08 3.15 -9.08
N CYS A 75 -9.88 3.05 -8.50
CA CYS A 75 -9.17 1.78 -8.44
C CYS A 75 -9.90 0.74 -7.58
N THR A 76 -10.44 1.16 -6.44
CA THR A 76 -11.25 0.30 -5.57
C THR A 76 -12.47 -0.24 -6.32
N ASN A 77 -13.21 0.61 -7.01
CA ASN A 77 -14.37 0.22 -7.80
C ASN A 77 -14.01 -0.79 -8.91
N GLU A 78 -12.87 -0.62 -9.57
CA GLU A 78 -12.41 -1.60 -10.58
C GLU A 78 -12.07 -2.97 -9.94
N ILE A 79 -11.42 -2.98 -8.79
CA ILE A 79 -11.11 -4.22 -8.06
C ILE A 79 -12.40 -4.94 -7.66
N LEU A 80 -13.38 -4.21 -7.16
CA LEU A 80 -14.64 -4.78 -6.64
C LEU A 80 -15.56 -5.35 -7.72
N LYS A 81 -15.33 -5.04 -9.00
CA LYS A 81 -16.07 -5.68 -10.11
C LYS A 81 -15.81 -7.19 -10.21
N ASN A 82 -14.61 -7.63 -9.86
CA ASN A 82 -14.17 -9.01 -10.08
C ASN A 82 -13.60 -9.69 -8.82
N SER A 83 -13.52 -8.97 -7.71
CA SER A 83 -12.90 -9.45 -6.48
C SER A 83 -13.54 -8.77 -5.28
N LYS A 84 -13.22 -9.26 -4.09
CA LYS A 84 -13.51 -8.60 -2.82
C LYS A 84 -12.20 -8.18 -2.18
N ILE A 85 -12.26 -7.20 -1.29
CA ILE A 85 -11.14 -6.80 -0.45
C ILE A 85 -11.45 -7.26 0.96
N ASP A 86 -10.64 -8.17 1.50
CA ASP A 86 -10.81 -8.70 2.86
C ASP A 86 -9.91 -7.97 3.86
N ILE A 87 -8.76 -7.46 3.40
CA ILE A 87 -7.71 -6.90 4.25
C ILE A 87 -7.19 -5.62 3.61
N LEU A 88 -7.09 -4.55 4.39
CA LEU A 88 -6.44 -3.30 4.00
C LEU A 88 -5.26 -3.03 4.95
N ILE A 89 -4.08 -2.83 4.40
CA ILE A 89 -2.88 -2.40 5.13
C ILE A 89 -2.54 -0.97 4.70
N ASN A 90 -2.88 -0.02 5.55
CA ASN A 90 -2.50 1.38 5.39
C ASN A 90 -1.05 1.58 5.84
N ASN A 91 -0.11 1.40 4.89
CA ASN A 91 1.33 1.51 5.12
C ASN A 91 1.96 2.72 4.40
N ALA A 92 1.32 3.27 3.37
CA ALA A 92 1.84 4.43 2.66
C ALA A 92 2.07 5.62 3.62
N GLY A 93 3.25 6.23 3.53
CA GLY A 93 3.59 7.36 4.36
C GLY A 93 4.97 7.94 4.03
N ILE A 94 5.17 9.17 4.42
CA ILE A 94 6.46 9.88 4.30
C ILE A 94 6.82 10.52 5.64
N THR A 95 8.10 10.71 5.89
CA THR A 95 8.57 11.35 7.13
C THR A 95 8.64 12.88 7.03
N GLY A 96 8.84 13.40 5.81
CA GLY A 96 9.15 14.81 5.61
C GLY A 96 10.55 15.18 6.14
N PRO A 97 10.94 16.46 6.10
CA PRO A 97 12.20 16.94 6.62
C PRO A 97 12.20 16.98 8.15
N THR A 98 13.38 16.84 8.75
CA THR A 98 13.58 17.06 10.19
C THR A 98 13.92 18.52 10.42
N ALA A 99 13.04 19.27 11.09
CA ALA A 99 13.24 20.66 11.45
C ALA A 99 12.45 21.02 12.72
N PRO A 100 12.84 22.08 13.46
CA PRO A 100 11.99 22.63 14.52
C PRO A 100 10.64 23.08 13.94
N LEU A 101 9.57 22.98 14.72
CA LEU A 101 8.21 23.26 14.24
C LEU A 101 8.07 24.68 13.63
N TRP A 102 8.68 25.68 14.25
CA TRP A 102 8.62 27.08 13.79
C TRP A 102 9.45 27.37 12.51
N GLU A 103 10.31 26.43 12.10
CA GLU A 103 11.11 26.52 10.86
C GLU A 103 10.62 25.55 9.79
N TYR A 104 9.55 24.79 10.09
CA TYR A 104 9.06 23.77 9.20
C TYR A 104 8.37 24.37 7.98
N ASP A 105 8.74 23.92 6.80
CA ASP A 105 8.11 24.35 5.54
C ASP A 105 6.65 23.90 5.49
N LEU A 106 5.73 24.84 5.31
CA LEU A 106 4.29 24.59 5.35
C LEU A 106 3.82 23.61 4.25
N GLU A 107 4.35 23.71 3.05
CA GLU A 107 3.95 22.83 1.94
C GLU A 107 4.45 21.40 2.16
N LYS A 108 5.62 21.24 2.73
CA LYS A 108 6.13 19.93 3.15
C LYS A 108 5.31 19.32 4.29
N TRP A 109 4.89 20.15 5.25
CA TRP A 109 3.98 19.74 6.31
C TRP A 109 2.64 19.24 5.76
N LYS A 110 2.01 20.04 4.91
CA LYS A 110 0.75 19.66 4.26
C LYS A 110 0.88 18.33 3.52
N LYS A 111 1.96 18.15 2.76
CA LYS A 111 2.21 16.89 2.05
C LYS A 111 2.30 15.68 2.98
N VAL A 112 2.93 15.82 4.15
CA VAL A 112 2.99 14.75 5.15
C VAL A 112 1.58 14.43 5.66
N VAL A 113 0.79 15.44 5.99
CA VAL A 113 -0.60 15.26 6.45
C VAL A 113 -1.47 14.63 5.35
N ASP A 114 -1.36 15.10 4.12
CA ASP A 114 -2.14 14.59 2.98
C ASP A 114 -1.86 13.11 2.69
N ILE A 115 -0.62 12.68 2.79
CA ILE A 115 -0.28 11.28 2.56
C ILE A 115 -0.57 10.43 3.80
N ASN A 116 -0.05 10.81 4.97
CA ASN A 116 -0.07 9.94 6.14
C ASN A 116 -1.44 9.88 6.82
N LEU A 117 -2.17 11.00 6.85
CA LEU A 117 -3.48 11.09 7.49
C LEU A 117 -4.62 10.97 6.48
N MET A 118 -4.68 11.88 5.51
CA MET A 118 -5.75 11.87 4.53
C MET A 118 -5.68 10.65 3.62
N GLY A 119 -4.48 10.18 3.25
CA GLY A 119 -4.30 8.94 2.50
C GLY A 119 -4.89 7.73 3.20
N THR A 120 -4.68 7.61 4.51
CA THR A 120 -5.31 6.56 5.33
C THR A 120 -6.83 6.70 5.35
N PHE A 121 -7.34 7.91 5.56
CA PHE A 121 -8.77 8.20 5.52
C PHE A 121 -9.39 7.83 4.16
N ASN A 122 -8.75 8.22 3.06
CA ASN A 122 -9.24 7.96 1.71
C ASN A 122 -9.34 6.45 1.40
N CYS A 123 -8.46 5.63 1.98
CA CYS A 123 -8.45 4.19 1.75
C CYS A 123 -9.44 3.42 2.64
N CYS A 124 -9.89 4.00 3.77
CA CYS A 124 -10.86 3.36 4.65
C CYS A 124 -12.30 3.56 4.22
#